data_42233e3ba96fa993200b6cf9c586136e
#
_entry.id   42233e3ba96fa993200b6cf9c586136e
#
_cell.length_a   1.000
_cell.length_b   1.000
_cell.length_c   1.000
_cell.angle_alpha   90.00
_cell.angle_beta   90.00
_cell.angle_gamma   90.00
#
_symmetry.space_group_name_H-M   'P 1'
#
loop_
_entity.id
_entity.type
_entity.pdbx_description
1 polymer ?
#
loop_
_entity_poly.entity_id
_entity_poly.type
_entity_poly.pdbx_seq_one_letter_code
_entity_poly.pdbx_strand_id
1 'polypeptide(L)'
;CILVIYWIITILNLKFDMAKVGGNIGVWLGVYIPVLVMFVLGLLSMIKVGLTPGGYLGAFSWSKVLPNLENMDTFKYLAGIAFIFVGIEMSSVYIPRLKDATKNYTKGVFISLIGLVLLNVINAMFVANIVPNGKMELSNITQPILLYCDVLGLPTIIGNIFSFMVFLGVLLQLSAWVTGPSKTIIR
;
A
#
# COMPACT_ATOMS: atom_id res chain seq x y z
N CYS A 1 -14.76 8.74 16.05
CA CYS A 1 -13.81 9.51 15.17
C CYS A 1 -13.96 9.16 13.69
N ILE A 2 -13.99 7.87 13.27
CA ILE A 2 -14.02 7.47 11.85
C ILE A 2 -15.24 8.04 11.12
N LEU A 3 -16.44 7.93 11.70
CA LEU A 3 -17.68 8.46 11.12
C LEU A 3 -17.62 9.99 10.91
N VAL A 4 -17.02 10.72 11.83
CA VAL A 4 -16.86 12.18 11.73
C VAL A 4 -15.95 12.53 10.54
N ILE A 5 -14.82 11.86 10.41
CA ILE A 5 -13.90 12.04 9.29
C ILE A 5 -14.59 11.74 7.96
N TYR A 6 -15.33 10.62 7.89
CA TYR A 6 -16.08 10.23 6.70
C TYR A 6 -17.09 11.31 6.29
N TRP A 7 -17.87 11.84 7.23
CA TRP A 7 -18.85 12.90 6.95
C TRP A 7 -18.18 14.21 6.54
N ILE A 8 -17.08 14.60 7.18
CA ILE A 8 -16.30 15.79 6.78
C ILE A 8 -15.84 15.65 5.34
N ILE A 9 -15.24 14.51 4.97
CA ILE A 9 -14.77 14.25 3.61
C ILE A 9 -15.94 14.25 2.62
N THR A 10 -17.07 13.66 2.98
CA THR A 10 -18.27 13.66 2.14
C THR A 10 -18.78 15.07 1.88
N ILE A 11 -18.87 15.91 2.90
CA ILE A 11 -19.29 17.32 2.76
C ILE A 11 -18.29 18.12 1.92
N LEU A 12 -16.99 17.89 2.10
CA LEU A 12 -15.97 18.52 1.28
C LEU A 12 -16.06 18.10 -0.19
N ASN A 13 -16.37 16.83 -0.46
CA ASN A 13 -16.58 16.34 -1.83
C ASN A 13 -17.81 16.95 -2.52
N LEU A 14 -18.83 17.36 -1.77
CA LEU A 14 -19.98 18.06 -2.33
C LEU A 14 -19.65 19.49 -2.77
N LYS A 15 -18.72 20.16 -2.10
CA LYS A 15 -18.34 21.56 -2.37
C LYS A 15 -17.15 21.70 -3.32
N PHE A 16 -16.22 20.76 -3.27
CA PHE A 16 -14.96 20.78 -4.02
C PHE A 16 -14.79 19.47 -4.79
N ASP A 17 -14.17 19.49 -5.97
CA ASP A 17 -13.81 18.26 -6.70
C ASP A 17 -12.60 17.58 -6.03
N MET A 18 -12.83 17.13 -4.78
CA MET A 18 -11.80 16.45 -3.97
C MET A 18 -11.30 15.14 -4.61
N ALA A 19 -12.09 14.55 -5.50
CA ALA A 19 -11.67 13.36 -6.24
C ALA A 19 -10.47 13.64 -7.16
N LYS A 20 -10.40 14.85 -7.74
CA LYS A 20 -9.24 15.26 -8.54
C LYS A 20 -7.99 15.44 -7.68
N VAL A 21 -8.15 16.02 -6.50
CA VAL A 21 -7.06 16.20 -5.54
C VAL A 21 -6.61 14.86 -4.97
N GLY A 22 -7.56 14.03 -4.55
CA GLY A 22 -7.30 12.68 -4.02
C GLY A 22 -6.68 11.75 -5.06
N GLY A 23 -7.14 11.81 -6.31
CA GLY A 23 -6.61 11.01 -7.41
C GLY A 23 -5.22 11.43 -7.89
N ASN A 24 -4.78 12.65 -7.60
CA ASN A 24 -3.44 13.12 -7.96
C ASN A 24 -2.54 13.19 -6.72
N ILE A 25 -2.74 14.18 -5.86
CA ILE A 25 -1.89 14.41 -4.69
C ILE A 25 -1.99 13.26 -3.69
N GLY A 26 -3.20 12.72 -3.47
CA GLY A 26 -3.43 11.59 -2.57
C GLY A 26 -2.70 10.32 -3.00
N VAL A 27 -2.65 10.04 -4.29
CA VAL A 27 -1.92 8.87 -4.83
C VAL A 27 -0.40 9.07 -4.69
N TRP A 28 0.12 10.26 -4.96
CA TRP A 28 1.54 10.54 -4.76
C TRP A 28 1.94 10.41 -3.29
N LEU A 29 1.21 11.05 -2.37
CA LEU A 29 1.51 11.03 -0.93
C LEU A 29 1.21 9.69 -0.27
N GLY A 30 0.14 9.01 -0.68
CA GLY A 30 -0.33 7.79 -0.01
C GLY A 30 0.18 6.49 -0.62
N VAL A 31 0.68 6.51 -1.86
CA VAL A 31 1.13 5.29 -2.56
C VAL A 31 2.56 5.45 -3.09
N TYR A 32 2.79 6.34 -4.06
CA TYR A 32 4.07 6.34 -4.78
C TYR A 32 5.25 6.69 -3.89
N ILE A 33 5.16 7.79 -3.12
CA ILE A 33 6.26 8.20 -2.24
C ILE A 33 6.48 7.17 -1.12
N PRO A 34 5.46 6.69 -0.38
CA PRO A 34 5.65 5.65 0.62
C PRO A 34 6.29 4.37 0.06
N VAL A 35 5.81 3.89 -1.08
CA VAL A 35 6.35 2.66 -1.70
C VAL A 35 7.81 2.85 -2.11
N LEU A 36 8.16 4.01 -2.71
CA LEU A 36 9.54 4.33 -3.07
C LEU A 36 10.44 4.47 -1.84
N VAL A 37 9.97 5.15 -0.79
CA VAL A 37 10.74 5.31 0.46
C VAL A 37 10.99 3.95 1.09
N MET A 38 9.98 3.10 1.20
CA MET A 38 10.11 1.75 1.73
C MET A 38 11.07 0.90 0.89
N PHE A 39 10.99 1.00 -0.43
CA PHE A 39 11.89 0.29 -1.34
C PHE A 39 13.34 0.74 -1.17
N VAL A 40 13.60 2.06 -1.15
CA VAL A 40 14.95 2.61 -0.99
C VAL A 40 15.54 2.26 0.37
N LEU A 41 14.80 2.45 1.45
CA LEU A 41 15.26 2.12 2.80
C LEU A 41 15.46 0.62 2.98
N GLY A 42 14.58 -0.20 2.40
CA GLY A 42 14.70 -1.64 2.40
C GLY A 42 15.96 -2.11 1.68
N LEU A 43 16.24 -1.55 0.50
CA LEU A 43 17.44 -1.83 -0.27
C LEU A 43 18.73 -1.41 0.48
N LEU A 44 18.75 -0.19 1.03
CA LEU A 44 19.87 0.31 1.82
C LEU A 44 20.12 -0.53 3.07
N SER A 45 19.05 -0.92 3.76
CA SER A 45 19.11 -1.81 4.91
C SER A 45 19.71 -3.18 4.53
N MET A 46 19.26 -3.75 3.43
CA MET A 46 19.78 -5.03 2.94
C MET A 46 21.26 -4.94 2.53
N ILE A 47 21.69 -3.84 1.94
CA ILE A 47 23.11 -3.60 1.60
C ILE A 47 23.95 -3.46 2.87
N LYS A 48 23.44 -2.79 3.92
CA LYS A 48 24.17 -2.52 5.16
C LYS A 48 24.32 -3.75 6.05
N VAL A 49 23.25 -4.51 6.22
CA VAL A 49 23.17 -5.62 7.19
C VAL A 49 23.27 -6.98 6.51
N GLY A 50 23.02 -7.05 5.19
CA GLY A 50 22.90 -8.30 4.47
C GLY A 50 21.65 -9.08 4.86
N LEU A 51 21.69 -10.39 4.75
CA LEU A 51 20.62 -11.28 5.21
C LEU A 51 20.71 -11.43 6.73
N THR A 52 19.71 -10.92 7.43
CA THR A 52 19.65 -10.96 8.90
C THR A 52 19.37 -12.40 9.36
N PRO A 53 20.26 -13.03 10.17
CA PRO A 53 20.06 -14.42 10.60
C PRO A 53 18.77 -14.67 11.36
N GLY A 54 18.26 -13.66 12.08
CA GLY A 54 16.99 -13.72 12.82
C GLY A 54 15.75 -13.31 12.00
N GLY A 55 15.92 -12.85 10.76
CA GLY A 55 14.83 -12.49 9.86
C GLY A 55 14.28 -13.69 9.10
N TYR A 56 13.10 -13.52 8.52
CA TYR A 56 12.46 -14.58 7.73
C TYR A 56 13.28 -15.03 6.52
N LEU A 57 14.04 -14.14 5.88
CA LEU A 57 14.86 -14.47 4.73
C LEU A 57 16.14 -15.24 5.11
N GLY A 58 16.72 -14.99 6.28
CA GLY A 58 17.86 -15.74 6.79
C GLY A 58 17.55 -17.22 7.06
N ALA A 59 16.30 -17.55 7.30
CA ALA A 59 15.78 -18.89 7.49
C ALA A 59 14.89 -19.34 6.30
N PHE A 60 15.19 -18.85 5.09
CA PHE A 60 14.39 -19.16 3.90
C PHE A 60 14.39 -20.67 3.61
N SER A 61 13.21 -21.22 3.45
CA SER A 61 12.97 -22.58 2.99
C SER A 61 11.78 -22.59 2.04
N TRP A 62 11.85 -23.35 0.97
CA TRP A 62 10.73 -23.50 0.02
C TRP A 62 9.45 -23.98 0.69
N SER A 63 9.54 -24.76 1.75
CA SER A 63 8.37 -25.19 2.54
C SER A 63 7.65 -24.04 3.25
N LYS A 64 8.34 -22.91 3.47
CA LYS A 64 7.75 -21.71 4.09
C LYS A 64 7.14 -20.74 3.07
N VAL A 65 7.41 -20.93 1.79
CA VAL A 65 6.84 -20.11 0.71
C VAL A 65 5.41 -20.53 0.42
N LEU A 66 5.12 -21.81 0.54
CA LEU A 66 3.76 -22.31 0.35
C LEU A 66 2.94 -22.08 1.64
N PRO A 67 1.78 -21.45 1.52
CA PRO A 67 0.92 -21.23 2.67
C PRO A 67 0.45 -22.57 3.24
N ASN A 68 0.57 -22.76 4.55
CA ASN A 68 -0.03 -23.91 5.22
C ASN A 68 -1.54 -23.69 5.33
N LEU A 69 -2.30 -24.33 4.44
CA LEU A 69 -3.76 -24.21 4.38
C LEU A 69 -4.50 -24.89 5.55
N GLU A 70 -3.81 -25.71 6.34
CA GLU A 70 -4.38 -26.30 7.54
C GLU A 70 -4.45 -25.29 8.71
N ASN A 71 -3.70 -24.20 8.62
CA ASN A 71 -3.69 -23.15 9.64
C ASN A 71 -4.68 -22.05 9.29
N MET A 72 -5.67 -21.83 10.17
CA MET A 72 -6.68 -20.76 10.01
C MET A 72 -6.07 -19.35 9.92
N ASP A 73 -4.90 -19.11 10.51
CA ASP A 73 -4.23 -17.80 10.40
C ASP A 73 -3.76 -17.52 8.96
N THR A 74 -3.47 -18.55 8.18
CA THR A 74 -3.13 -18.40 6.75
C THR A 74 -4.27 -17.75 5.97
N PHE A 75 -5.52 -18.06 6.26
CA PHE A 75 -6.68 -17.46 5.60
C PHE A 75 -6.83 -15.97 5.92
N LYS A 76 -6.46 -15.54 7.13
CA LYS A 76 -6.45 -14.12 7.50
C LYS A 76 -5.45 -13.35 6.63
N TYR A 77 -4.26 -13.90 6.41
CA TYR A 77 -3.26 -13.28 5.53
C TYR A 77 -3.68 -13.28 4.07
N LEU A 78 -4.29 -14.36 3.57
CA LEU A 78 -4.83 -14.42 2.21
C LEU A 78 -5.92 -13.37 1.99
N ALA A 79 -6.81 -13.17 2.96
CA ALA A 79 -7.80 -12.12 2.91
C ALA A 79 -7.13 -10.72 2.81
N GLY A 80 -6.09 -10.47 3.62
CA GLY A 80 -5.31 -9.24 3.56
C GLY A 80 -4.66 -9.00 2.18
N ILE A 81 -4.11 -10.06 1.57
CA ILE A 81 -3.53 -9.99 0.23
C ILE A 81 -4.62 -9.69 -0.81
N ALA A 82 -5.79 -10.32 -0.72
CA ALA A 82 -6.92 -10.06 -1.61
C ALA A 82 -7.37 -8.59 -1.54
N PHE A 83 -7.32 -7.97 -0.36
CA PHE A 83 -7.64 -6.55 -0.19
C PHE A 83 -6.73 -5.60 -0.96
N ILE A 84 -5.49 -5.99 -1.29
CA ILE A 84 -4.55 -5.17 -2.09
C ILE A 84 -5.10 -4.94 -3.50
N PHE A 85 -5.91 -5.86 -4.00
CA PHE A 85 -6.47 -5.80 -5.35
C PHE A 85 -7.87 -5.16 -5.39
N VAL A 86 -8.49 -4.92 -4.25
CA VAL A 86 -9.79 -4.23 -4.16
C VAL A 86 -9.63 -2.80 -4.63
N GLY A 87 -10.49 -2.39 -5.55
CA GLY A 87 -10.53 -1.04 -6.11
C GLY A 87 -9.95 -0.90 -7.51
N ILE A 88 -9.30 -1.93 -8.05
CA ILE A 88 -8.86 -1.92 -9.46
C ILE A 88 -10.08 -1.72 -10.37
N GLU A 89 -11.20 -2.34 -10.04
CA GLU A 89 -12.49 -2.21 -10.73
C GLU A 89 -13.04 -0.78 -10.73
N MET A 90 -12.73 0.01 -9.72
CA MET A 90 -13.17 1.42 -9.64
C MET A 90 -12.58 2.28 -10.76
N SER A 91 -11.48 1.87 -11.35
CA SER A 91 -10.89 2.53 -12.50
C SER A 91 -11.75 2.43 -13.75
N SER A 92 -12.69 1.47 -13.80
CA SER A 92 -13.61 1.26 -14.92
C SER A 92 -14.51 2.47 -15.20
N VAL A 93 -14.78 3.31 -14.20
CA VAL A 93 -15.57 4.55 -14.35
C VAL A 93 -14.92 5.52 -15.34
N TYR A 94 -13.62 5.41 -15.58
CA TYR A 94 -12.87 6.27 -16.50
C TYR A 94 -12.76 5.73 -17.93
N ILE A 95 -13.24 4.50 -18.19
CA ILE A 95 -13.21 3.86 -19.54
C ILE A 95 -13.75 4.78 -20.64
N PRO A 96 -14.91 5.48 -20.47
CA PRO A 96 -15.47 6.33 -21.51
C PRO A 96 -14.58 7.52 -21.92
N ARG A 97 -13.56 7.84 -21.11
CA ARG A 97 -12.64 8.96 -21.37
C ARG A 97 -11.36 8.54 -22.08
N LEU A 98 -11.18 7.23 -22.31
CA LEU A 98 -9.99 6.69 -22.94
C LEU A 98 -10.19 6.57 -24.46
N LYS A 99 -9.16 6.92 -25.22
CA LYS A 99 -9.06 6.53 -26.65
C LYS A 99 -8.82 5.01 -26.72
N ASP A 100 -9.50 4.33 -27.62
CA ASP A 100 -9.43 2.86 -27.75
C ASP A 100 -9.61 2.15 -26.41
N ALA A 101 -10.71 2.50 -25.74
CA ALA A 101 -10.98 2.18 -24.33
C ALA A 101 -10.73 0.71 -24.00
N THR A 102 -11.21 -0.23 -24.80
CA THR A 102 -11.06 -1.65 -24.53
C THR A 102 -9.60 -2.09 -24.49
N LYS A 103 -8.80 -1.69 -25.47
CA LYS A 103 -7.40 -2.08 -25.60
C LYS A 103 -6.52 -1.41 -24.53
N ASN A 104 -6.65 -0.09 -24.40
CA ASN A 104 -5.80 0.70 -23.50
C ASN A 104 -6.13 0.46 -22.04
N TYR A 105 -7.41 0.30 -21.69
CA TYR A 105 -7.82 -0.02 -20.33
C TYR A 105 -7.29 -1.38 -19.89
N THR A 106 -7.54 -2.42 -20.68
CA THR A 106 -7.08 -3.78 -20.39
C THR A 106 -5.56 -3.83 -20.22
N LYS A 107 -4.82 -3.23 -21.17
CA LYS A 107 -3.35 -3.15 -21.09
C LYS A 107 -2.89 -2.40 -19.83
N GLY A 108 -3.51 -1.27 -19.51
CA GLY A 108 -3.19 -0.48 -18.32
C GLY A 108 -3.42 -1.27 -17.01
N VAL A 109 -4.55 -1.97 -16.91
CA VAL A 109 -4.87 -2.81 -15.76
C VAL A 109 -3.85 -3.93 -15.59
N PHE A 110 -3.49 -4.64 -16.65
CA PHE A 110 -2.49 -5.72 -16.57
C PHE A 110 -1.10 -5.21 -16.17
N ILE A 111 -0.64 -4.11 -16.75
CA ILE A 111 0.66 -3.51 -16.38
C ILE A 111 0.64 -3.07 -14.92
N SER A 112 -0.42 -2.42 -14.48
CA SER A 112 -0.58 -1.98 -13.09
C SER A 112 -0.63 -3.16 -12.12
N LEU A 113 -1.32 -4.24 -12.46
CA LEU A 113 -1.41 -5.46 -11.67
C LEU A 113 -0.02 -6.09 -11.48
N ILE A 114 0.70 -6.30 -12.59
CA ILE A 114 2.05 -6.89 -12.53
C ILE A 114 2.99 -6.00 -11.73
N GLY A 115 2.98 -4.68 -11.97
CA GLY A 115 3.80 -3.73 -11.24
C GLY A 115 3.49 -3.73 -9.74
N LEU A 116 2.22 -3.75 -9.38
CA LEU A 116 1.77 -3.79 -7.98
C LEU A 116 2.19 -5.08 -7.29
N VAL A 117 2.03 -6.23 -7.94
CA VAL A 117 2.48 -7.52 -7.38
C VAL A 117 3.99 -7.52 -7.16
N LEU A 118 4.78 -7.13 -8.16
CA LEU A 118 6.24 -7.11 -8.05
C LEU A 118 6.71 -6.17 -6.93
N LEU A 119 6.19 -4.95 -6.87
CA LEU A 119 6.56 -3.99 -5.83
C LEU A 119 6.18 -4.49 -4.43
N ASN A 120 4.99 -5.08 -4.27
CA ASN A 120 4.58 -5.62 -2.98
C ASN A 120 5.43 -6.81 -2.55
N VAL A 121 5.74 -7.74 -3.47
CA VAL A 121 6.61 -8.89 -3.17
C VAL A 121 8.00 -8.41 -2.75
N ILE A 122 8.62 -7.50 -3.49
CA ILE A 122 9.96 -6.98 -3.17
C ILE A 122 9.95 -6.25 -1.81
N ASN A 123 8.99 -5.37 -1.57
CA ASN A 123 8.88 -4.68 -0.28
C ASN A 123 8.62 -5.66 0.87
N ALA A 124 7.78 -6.67 0.66
CA ALA A 124 7.53 -7.71 1.66
C ALA A 124 8.82 -8.49 2.00
N MET A 125 9.66 -8.78 1.00
CA MET A 125 10.96 -9.43 1.22
C MET A 125 11.90 -8.53 2.05
N PHE A 126 11.96 -7.23 1.76
CA PHE A 126 12.78 -6.30 2.54
C PHE A 126 12.30 -6.20 3.98
N VAL A 127 10.99 -6.10 4.20
CA VAL A 127 10.40 -6.07 5.54
C VAL A 127 10.66 -7.40 6.28
N ALA A 128 10.48 -8.53 5.59
CA ALA A 128 10.74 -9.84 6.15
C ALA A 128 12.22 -10.06 6.55
N ASN A 129 13.15 -9.37 5.89
CA ASN A 129 14.57 -9.44 6.26
C ASN A 129 14.87 -8.71 7.57
N ILE A 130 14.15 -7.61 7.88
CA ILE A 130 14.48 -6.76 9.02
C ILE A 130 13.61 -7.04 10.24
N VAL A 131 12.37 -7.47 10.05
CA VAL A 131 11.47 -7.78 11.16
C VAL A 131 11.83 -9.12 11.77
N PRO A 132 12.13 -9.17 13.08
CA PRO A 132 12.41 -10.44 13.74
C PRO A 132 11.21 -11.40 13.66
N ASN A 133 11.52 -12.70 13.54
CA ASN A 133 10.51 -13.74 13.41
C ASN A 133 9.49 -13.69 14.57
N GLY A 134 8.21 -13.68 14.25
CA GLY A 134 7.11 -13.64 15.23
C GLY A 134 6.79 -12.27 15.85
N LYS A 135 7.49 -11.18 15.44
CA LYS A 135 7.28 -9.82 15.96
C LYS A 135 6.61 -8.87 14.95
N MET A 136 6.05 -9.38 13.88
CA MET A 136 5.39 -8.56 12.88
C MET A 136 3.98 -8.15 13.33
N GLU A 137 3.75 -6.85 13.46
CA GLU A 137 2.45 -6.26 13.79
C GLU A 137 1.79 -5.73 12.51
N LEU A 138 0.85 -6.49 11.96
CA LEU A 138 0.15 -6.12 10.71
C LEU A 138 -0.65 -4.82 10.82
N SER A 139 -1.08 -4.45 12.01
CA SER A 139 -1.82 -3.21 12.28
C SER A 139 -0.92 -1.97 12.37
N ASN A 140 0.39 -2.16 12.48
CA ASN A 140 1.37 -1.09 12.68
C ASN A 140 2.14 -0.79 11.40
N ILE A 141 1.58 0.08 10.55
CA ILE A 141 2.17 0.50 9.27
C ILE A 141 3.55 1.16 9.47
N THR A 142 3.80 1.72 10.64
CA THR A 142 5.05 2.44 10.93
C THR A 142 6.18 1.54 11.43
N GLN A 143 5.87 0.32 11.87
CA GLN A 143 6.86 -0.61 12.39
C GLN A 143 8.04 -0.84 11.42
N PRO A 144 7.83 -1.16 10.13
CA PRO A 144 8.94 -1.40 9.21
C PRO A 144 9.84 -0.18 9.02
N ILE A 145 9.26 1.03 8.94
CA ILE A 145 10.05 2.23 8.71
C ILE A 145 10.89 2.60 9.93
N LEU A 146 10.38 2.39 11.14
CA LEU A 146 11.13 2.61 12.37
C LEU A 146 12.30 1.62 12.48
N LEU A 147 12.09 0.36 12.11
CA LEU A 147 13.16 -0.63 12.05
C LEU A 147 14.23 -0.28 11.01
N TYR A 148 13.84 0.22 9.85
CA TYR A 148 14.80 0.74 8.87
C TYR A 148 15.58 1.93 9.39
N CYS A 149 14.92 2.87 10.07
CA CYS A 149 15.61 4.01 10.69
C CYS A 149 16.63 3.53 11.74
N ASP A 150 16.25 2.57 12.58
CA ASP A 150 17.14 2.01 13.61
C ASP A 150 18.37 1.33 12.98
N VAL A 151 18.15 0.44 12.01
CA VAL A 151 19.25 -0.26 11.31
C VAL A 151 20.16 0.70 10.55
N LEU A 152 19.60 1.71 9.91
CA LEU A 152 20.39 2.67 9.14
C LEU A 152 21.02 3.76 10.01
N GLY A 153 20.63 3.87 11.28
CA GLY A 153 21.06 4.93 12.20
C GLY A 153 20.42 6.27 11.87
N LEU A 154 19.22 6.26 11.31
CA LEU A 154 18.47 7.47 10.96
C LEU A 154 17.61 7.94 12.14
N PRO A 155 17.38 9.27 12.29
CA PRO A 155 16.53 9.79 13.34
C PRO A 155 15.10 9.27 13.24
N THR A 156 14.46 8.93 14.36
CA THR A 156 13.06 8.46 14.43
C THR A 156 12.04 9.47 13.91
N ILE A 157 12.41 10.75 13.81
CA ILE A 157 11.56 11.79 13.22
C ILE A 157 11.19 11.47 11.77
N ILE A 158 12.06 10.76 11.04
CA ILE A 158 11.78 10.31 9.66
C ILE A 158 10.58 9.37 9.64
N GLY A 159 10.51 8.43 10.59
CA GLY A 159 9.36 7.54 10.74
C GLY A 159 8.06 8.29 11.04
N ASN A 160 8.11 9.32 11.87
CA ASN A 160 6.96 10.15 12.21
C ASN A 160 6.47 10.98 11.00
N ILE A 161 7.39 11.59 10.24
CA ILE A 161 7.07 12.31 9.01
C ILE A 161 6.43 11.36 7.98
N PHE A 162 7.00 10.18 7.81
CA PHE A 162 6.46 9.16 6.92
C PHE A 162 5.03 8.75 7.32
N SER A 163 4.80 8.50 8.60
CA SER A 163 3.49 8.13 9.13
C SER A 163 2.45 9.22 8.88
N PHE A 164 2.84 10.47 9.11
CA PHE A 164 1.97 11.63 8.84
C PHE A 164 1.66 11.78 7.35
N MET A 165 2.65 11.57 6.48
CA MET A 165 2.48 11.60 5.03
C MET A 165 1.52 10.51 4.55
N VAL A 166 1.69 9.28 5.03
CA VAL A 166 0.77 8.16 4.73
C VAL A 166 -0.64 8.47 5.21
N PHE A 167 -0.78 8.98 6.43
CA PHE A 167 -2.08 9.39 6.98
C PHE A 167 -2.79 10.41 6.09
N LEU A 168 -2.09 11.47 5.67
CA LEU A 168 -2.65 12.47 4.74
C LEU A 168 -3.03 11.84 3.39
N GLY A 169 -2.17 10.97 2.86
CA GLY A 169 -2.44 10.26 1.61
C GLY A 169 -3.70 9.40 1.68
N VAL A 170 -3.89 8.66 2.77
CA VAL A 170 -5.08 7.84 2.99
C VAL A 170 -6.34 8.71 3.10
N LEU A 171 -6.28 9.84 3.81
CA LEU A 171 -7.41 10.77 3.89
C LEU A 171 -7.81 11.32 2.51
N LEU A 172 -6.83 11.69 1.69
CA LEU A 172 -7.08 12.18 0.34
C LEU A 172 -7.61 11.07 -0.59
N GLN A 173 -7.10 9.83 -0.45
CA GLN A 173 -7.62 8.69 -1.20
C GLN A 173 -9.05 8.33 -0.81
N LEU A 174 -9.42 8.44 0.47
CA LEU A 174 -10.79 8.23 0.92
C LEU A 174 -11.77 9.13 0.17
N SER A 175 -11.37 10.36 -0.19
CA SER A 175 -12.19 11.24 -1.01
C SER A 175 -12.47 10.67 -2.41
N ALA A 176 -11.50 10.02 -3.03
CA ALA A 176 -11.67 9.37 -4.33
C ALA A 176 -12.63 8.16 -4.24
N TRP A 177 -12.55 7.38 -3.15
CA TRP A 177 -13.44 6.25 -2.90
C TRP A 177 -14.89 6.67 -2.68
N VAL A 178 -15.12 7.79 -1.99
CA VAL A 178 -16.48 8.35 -1.79
C VAL A 178 -17.07 8.86 -3.11
N THR A 179 -16.24 9.44 -3.98
CA THR A 179 -16.72 10.06 -5.23
C THR A 179 -16.91 9.05 -6.37
N GLY A 180 -16.12 7.97 -6.40
CA GLY A 180 -16.19 6.96 -7.46
C GLY A 180 -17.60 6.40 -7.66
N PRO A 181 -18.22 5.78 -6.64
CA PRO A 181 -19.57 5.22 -6.74
C PRO A 181 -20.64 6.27 -7.03
N SER A 182 -20.53 7.49 -6.45
CA SER A 182 -21.52 8.53 -6.65
C SER A 182 -21.62 9.00 -8.10
N LYS A 183 -20.51 9.05 -8.84
CA LYS A 183 -20.50 9.39 -10.27
C LYS A 183 -21.10 8.31 -11.17
N THR A 184 -21.21 7.10 -10.70
CA THR A 184 -21.81 5.97 -11.45
C THR A 184 -23.34 6.01 -11.37
N ILE A 185 -23.88 6.55 -10.28
CA ILE A 185 -25.34 6.59 -10.03
C ILE A 185 -26.01 7.76 -10.76
N ILE A 186 -25.28 8.84 -11.04
CA ILE A 186 -25.82 10.08 -11.63
C ILE A 186 -25.82 10.03 -13.19
N ARG A 187 -25.40 8.93 -13.79
CA ARG A 187 -25.51 8.67 -15.22
C ARG A 187 -26.67 7.76 -15.54
#